data_fe3b1eecb4249693cbcb61d4da822e6b
#
_entry.id   fe3b1eecb4249693cbcb61d4da822e6b
#
_cell.length_a   1.000
_cell.length_b   1.000
_cell.length_c   1.000
_cell.angle_alpha   90.00
_cell.angle_beta   90.00
_cell.angle_gamma   90.00
#
_symmetry.space_group_name_H-M   'P 1'
#
loop_
_entity.id
_entity.type
_entity.pdbx_description
1 polymer ?
#
loop_
_entity_poly.entity_id
_entity_poly.type
_entity_poly.pdbx_seq_one_letter_code
_entity_poly.pdbx_strand_id
1 'polypeptide(L)'
;ADSLRGVDIPVLVKNPVNPDLELWVGGLERINGAGIKRLGVIHRGFSTYDKRIYRNLPMWHIAIELRRRFPNLPIFGDPSHIGGARELVAPLCQQAMDLGFDGLIVESHCNPDAAWSDAKQQVTPDVLDFILDKLIIRKSVQSTESLTALRHQIDEIDNALIEQLAKRMRLSRDVGQDIQEPGMTIVQTGRYNEILDKRGAQGALCGMS
;
A
#
# COMPACT_ATOMS: atom_id res chain seq x y z
N ALA A 1 -23.56 0.49 -9.86
CA ALA A 1 -23.28 -0.05 -11.21
C ALA A 1 -24.49 0.11 -12.11
N ASP A 2 -25.69 -0.32 -11.67
CA ASP A 2 -26.87 -0.34 -12.55
C ASP A 2 -27.29 1.05 -13.07
N SER A 3 -27.15 2.09 -12.28
CA SER A 3 -27.39 3.48 -12.70
C SER A 3 -26.47 3.99 -13.81
N LEU A 4 -25.38 3.28 -14.08
CA LEU A 4 -24.40 3.61 -15.13
C LEU A 4 -24.63 2.82 -16.43
N ARG A 5 -25.63 1.93 -16.48
CA ARG A 5 -25.93 1.16 -17.70
C ARG A 5 -26.33 2.08 -18.85
N GLY A 6 -25.68 1.90 -19.99
CA GLY A 6 -25.94 2.68 -21.18
C GLY A 6 -25.31 4.11 -21.19
N VAL A 7 -24.51 4.44 -20.19
CA VAL A 7 -23.78 5.70 -20.14
C VAL A 7 -22.34 5.51 -20.60
N ASP A 8 -21.86 6.31 -21.56
CA ASP A 8 -20.48 6.28 -22.05
C ASP A 8 -19.63 7.37 -21.37
N ILE A 9 -19.19 7.09 -20.14
CA ILE A 9 -18.29 7.96 -19.37
C ILE A 9 -17.08 7.16 -18.84
N PRO A 10 -15.92 7.81 -18.65
CA PRO A 10 -14.84 7.19 -17.87
C PRO A 10 -15.21 7.13 -16.38
N VAL A 11 -14.86 6.05 -15.72
CA VAL A 11 -15.13 5.86 -14.29
C VAL A 11 -13.83 5.50 -13.55
N LEU A 12 -13.54 6.25 -12.50
CA LEU A 12 -12.45 5.96 -11.58
C LEU A 12 -13.01 5.33 -10.31
N VAL A 13 -12.56 4.12 -9.99
CA VAL A 13 -13.04 3.36 -8.83
C VAL A 13 -12.04 3.50 -7.69
N LYS A 14 -12.43 4.19 -6.61
CA LYS A 14 -11.61 4.26 -5.38
C LYS A 14 -11.55 2.88 -4.70
N ASN A 15 -10.40 2.55 -4.11
CA ASN A 15 -10.30 1.36 -3.27
C ASN A 15 -11.25 1.45 -2.07
N PRO A 16 -11.76 0.30 -1.59
CA PRO A 16 -12.52 0.24 -0.35
C PRO A 16 -11.65 0.68 0.84
N VAL A 17 -12.27 1.08 1.94
CA VAL A 17 -11.54 1.41 3.16
C VAL A 17 -10.88 0.19 3.79
N ASN A 18 -11.44 -1.00 3.60
CA ASN A 18 -10.84 -2.27 4.02
C ASN A 18 -9.66 -2.63 3.11
N PRO A 19 -8.55 -3.14 3.66
CA PRO A 19 -7.39 -3.58 2.89
C PRO A 19 -7.63 -4.95 2.22
N ASP A 20 -8.56 -4.97 1.29
CA ASP A 20 -9.01 -6.15 0.57
C ASP A 20 -8.96 -5.90 -0.95
N LEU A 21 -8.00 -6.55 -1.61
CA LEU A 21 -7.80 -6.43 -3.05
C LEU A 21 -8.99 -7.02 -3.83
N GLU A 22 -9.53 -8.15 -3.40
CA GLU A 22 -10.62 -8.81 -4.13
C GLU A 22 -11.92 -7.98 -4.06
N LEU A 23 -12.13 -7.27 -2.95
CA LEU A 23 -13.25 -6.33 -2.84
C LEU A 23 -13.08 -5.16 -3.83
N TRP A 24 -11.87 -4.67 -4.05
CA TRP A 24 -11.58 -3.62 -5.03
C TRP A 24 -11.77 -4.12 -6.45
N VAL A 25 -11.23 -5.29 -6.77
CA VAL A 25 -11.41 -5.95 -8.07
C VAL A 25 -12.89 -6.21 -8.35
N GLY A 26 -13.64 -6.75 -7.39
CA GLY A 26 -15.08 -6.96 -7.53
C GLY A 26 -15.87 -5.67 -7.78
N GLY A 27 -15.38 -4.52 -7.28
CA GLY A 27 -15.92 -3.20 -7.63
C GLY A 27 -15.74 -2.88 -9.12
N LEU A 28 -14.52 -3.09 -9.64
CA LEU A 28 -14.19 -2.91 -11.07
C LEU A 28 -15.01 -3.83 -11.97
N GLU A 29 -15.12 -5.10 -11.62
CA GLU A 29 -15.89 -6.08 -12.38
C GLU A 29 -17.36 -5.70 -12.49
N ARG A 30 -17.98 -5.22 -11.40
CA ARG A 30 -19.36 -4.75 -11.42
C ARG A 30 -19.56 -3.54 -12.32
N ILE A 31 -18.63 -2.59 -12.34
CA ILE A 31 -18.70 -1.41 -13.21
C ILE A 31 -18.46 -1.81 -14.66
N ASN A 32 -17.49 -2.68 -14.93
CA ASN A 32 -17.25 -3.22 -16.27
C ASN A 32 -18.45 -4.04 -16.79
N GLY A 33 -19.07 -4.85 -15.92
CA GLY A 33 -20.29 -5.61 -16.23
C GLY A 33 -21.51 -4.73 -16.50
N ALA A 34 -21.55 -3.51 -15.98
CA ALA A 34 -22.56 -2.50 -16.32
C ALA A 34 -22.35 -1.85 -17.70
N GLY A 35 -21.25 -2.17 -18.40
CA GLY A 35 -20.95 -1.70 -19.75
C GLY A 35 -19.89 -0.60 -19.82
N ILE A 36 -19.39 -0.12 -18.68
CA ILE A 36 -18.34 0.91 -18.65
C ILE A 36 -16.99 0.27 -19.03
N LYS A 37 -16.38 0.73 -20.13
CA LYS A 37 -15.11 0.21 -20.65
C LYS A 37 -13.90 1.09 -20.34
N ARG A 38 -14.12 2.39 -20.11
CA ARG A 38 -13.07 3.33 -19.75
C ARG A 38 -12.96 3.39 -18.23
N LEU A 39 -12.15 2.48 -17.66
CA LEU A 39 -11.96 2.33 -16.24
C LEU A 39 -10.55 2.76 -15.79
N GLY A 40 -10.46 3.31 -14.61
CA GLY A 40 -9.25 3.51 -13.86
C GLY A 40 -9.53 3.35 -12.37
N VAL A 41 -8.50 3.43 -11.56
CA VAL A 41 -8.63 3.30 -10.10
C VAL A 41 -7.96 4.44 -9.36
N ILE A 42 -8.45 4.70 -8.16
CA ILE A 42 -7.87 5.67 -7.24
C ILE A 42 -7.46 4.94 -5.97
N HIS A 43 -6.16 5.01 -5.65
CA HIS A 43 -5.61 4.51 -4.40
C HIS A 43 -5.63 5.63 -3.36
N ARG A 44 -6.48 5.48 -2.33
CA ARG A 44 -6.68 6.45 -1.25
C ARG A 44 -6.19 5.96 0.12
N GLY A 45 -5.45 4.86 0.16
CA GLY A 45 -5.06 4.18 1.39
C GLY A 45 -6.22 3.40 2.05
N PHE A 46 -5.89 2.69 3.13
CA PHE A 46 -6.80 1.77 3.82
C PHE A 46 -6.95 2.13 5.29
N SER A 47 -8.14 1.91 5.83
CA SER A 47 -8.38 2.09 7.26
C SER A 47 -7.88 0.87 8.02
N THR A 48 -7.01 1.11 9.00
CA THR A 48 -6.49 0.09 9.90
C THR A 48 -6.64 0.55 11.34
N TYR A 49 -6.53 -0.36 12.32
CA TYR A 49 -6.51 0.00 13.74
C TYR A 49 -5.20 0.68 14.15
N ASP A 50 -4.11 0.42 13.43
CA ASP A 50 -2.80 1.01 13.66
C ASP A 50 -2.77 2.43 13.03
N LYS A 51 -3.05 3.43 13.85
CA LYS A 51 -3.01 4.84 13.45
C LYS A 51 -1.60 5.38 13.64
N ARG A 52 -0.84 5.44 12.56
CA ARG A 52 0.46 6.11 12.50
C ARG A 52 0.27 7.58 12.08
N ILE A 53 1.21 8.11 11.31
CA ILE A 53 1.16 9.48 10.79
C ILE A 53 0.08 9.69 9.71
N TYR A 54 -0.40 8.61 9.08
CA TYR A 54 -1.36 8.66 7.98
C TYR A 54 -2.81 8.55 8.48
N ARG A 55 -3.73 9.24 7.81
CA ARG A 55 -5.17 9.07 8.01
C ARG A 55 -5.64 7.69 7.55
N ASN A 56 -5.13 7.27 6.38
CA ASN A 56 -5.34 5.93 5.83
C ASN A 56 -3.99 5.34 5.46
N LEU A 57 -3.67 4.16 5.97
CA LEU A 57 -2.38 3.56 5.71
C LEU A 57 -2.21 3.26 4.21
N PRO A 58 -1.10 3.66 3.58
CA PRO A 58 -0.95 3.49 2.13
C PRO A 58 -1.04 2.05 1.66
N MET A 59 -0.42 1.10 2.37
CA MET A 59 -0.36 -0.32 2.00
C MET A 59 -0.09 -0.50 0.49
N TRP A 60 0.96 0.14 0.00
CA TRP A 60 1.32 0.22 -1.42
C TRP A 60 1.35 -1.13 -2.14
N HIS A 61 1.69 -2.21 -1.42
CA HIS A 61 1.73 -3.56 -1.95
C HIS A 61 0.39 -4.01 -2.55
N ILE A 62 -0.76 -3.51 -2.04
CA ILE A 62 -2.08 -3.84 -2.61
C ILE A 62 -2.25 -3.18 -3.98
N ALA A 63 -1.87 -1.91 -4.11
CA ALA A 63 -1.93 -1.21 -5.40
C ALA A 63 -0.92 -1.77 -6.41
N ILE A 64 0.27 -2.17 -5.95
CA ILE A 64 1.29 -2.83 -6.77
C ILE A 64 0.76 -4.18 -7.27
N GLU A 65 0.11 -4.98 -6.41
CA GLU A 65 -0.48 -6.26 -6.82
C GLU A 65 -1.65 -6.05 -7.80
N LEU A 66 -2.47 -5.01 -7.60
CA LEU A 66 -3.50 -4.64 -8.59
C LEU A 66 -2.88 -4.33 -9.95
N ARG A 67 -1.79 -3.53 -10.00
CA ARG A 67 -1.04 -3.23 -11.23
C ARG A 67 -0.51 -4.50 -11.89
N ARG A 68 0.02 -5.43 -11.09
CA ARG A 68 0.53 -6.71 -11.60
C ARG A 68 -0.55 -7.54 -12.28
N ARG A 69 -1.77 -7.54 -11.72
CA ARG A 69 -2.93 -8.27 -12.30
C ARG A 69 -3.53 -7.56 -13.51
N PHE A 70 -3.54 -6.23 -13.50
CA PHE A 70 -4.15 -5.39 -14.53
C PHE A 70 -3.17 -4.32 -15.02
N PRO A 71 -2.15 -4.70 -15.82
CA PRO A 71 -1.04 -3.80 -16.16
C PRO A 71 -1.46 -2.57 -16.99
N ASN A 72 -2.58 -2.65 -17.71
CA ASN A 72 -3.10 -1.57 -18.53
C ASN A 72 -4.16 -0.71 -17.83
N LEU A 73 -4.49 -1.00 -16.56
CA LEU A 73 -5.47 -0.23 -15.80
C LEU A 73 -4.80 1.01 -15.22
N PRO A 74 -5.25 2.24 -15.57
CA PRO A 74 -4.70 3.45 -14.99
C PRO A 74 -4.92 3.52 -13.47
N ILE A 75 -3.85 3.83 -12.73
CA ILE A 75 -3.87 3.96 -11.27
C ILE A 75 -3.49 5.37 -10.87
N PHE A 76 -4.35 6.04 -10.12
CA PHE A 76 -4.14 7.38 -9.58
C PHE A 76 -3.93 7.30 -8.06
N GLY A 77 -2.95 8.06 -7.56
CA GLY A 77 -2.74 8.25 -6.12
C GLY A 77 -3.62 9.37 -5.57
N ASP A 78 -4.15 9.19 -4.36
CA ASP A 78 -4.91 10.21 -3.63
C ASP A 78 -4.17 10.57 -2.34
N PRO A 79 -3.11 11.39 -2.43
CA PRO A 79 -2.26 11.75 -1.29
C PRO A 79 -3.03 12.50 -0.20
N SER A 80 -4.04 13.27 -0.55
CA SER A 80 -4.87 14.00 0.40
C SER A 80 -5.57 13.07 1.38
N HIS A 81 -6.22 12.01 0.88
CA HIS A 81 -6.91 11.04 1.74
C HIS A 81 -5.97 10.03 2.41
N ILE A 82 -4.83 9.72 1.81
CA ILE A 82 -3.79 8.90 2.44
C ILE A 82 -3.21 9.66 3.65
N GLY A 83 -2.75 10.89 3.43
CA GLY A 83 -2.09 11.70 4.45
C GLY A 83 -3.04 12.20 5.52
N GLY A 84 -4.13 12.82 5.11
CA GLY A 84 -5.07 13.52 6.00
C GLY A 84 -4.51 14.81 6.60
N ALA A 85 -3.33 15.25 6.15
CA ALA A 85 -2.62 16.44 6.61
C ALA A 85 -1.84 17.05 5.44
N ARG A 86 -1.78 18.38 5.36
CA ARG A 86 -1.18 19.13 4.24
C ARG A 86 0.29 18.82 4.01
N GLU A 87 1.04 18.71 5.11
CA GLU A 87 2.48 18.42 5.10
C GLU A 87 2.83 17.05 4.48
N LEU A 88 1.86 16.13 4.45
CA LEU A 88 2.04 14.79 3.87
C LEU A 88 1.70 14.73 2.38
N VAL A 89 1.03 15.75 1.82
CA VAL A 89 0.58 15.73 0.42
C VAL A 89 1.78 15.63 -0.54
N ALA A 90 2.75 16.52 -0.42
CA ALA A 90 3.91 16.55 -1.32
C ALA A 90 4.74 15.25 -1.30
N PRO A 91 5.17 14.71 -0.14
CA PRO A 91 5.91 13.45 -0.11
C PRO A 91 5.10 12.26 -0.62
N LEU A 92 3.77 12.22 -0.38
CA LEU A 92 2.92 11.15 -0.89
C LEU A 92 2.68 11.26 -2.41
N CYS A 93 2.62 12.48 -2.97
CA CYS A 93 2.63 12.68 -4.41
C CYS A 93 3.89 12.06 -5.03
N GLN A 94 5.07 12.36 -4.47
CA GLN A 94 6.32 11.79 -4.98
C GLN A 94 6.37 10.28 -4.85
N GLN A 95 5.93 9.71 -3.72
CA GLN A 95 5.89 8.25 -3.54
C GLN A 95 4.99 7.56 -4.57
N ALA A 96 3.80 8.12 -4.86
CA ALA A 96 2.91 7.56 -5.88
C ALA A 96 3.56 7.58 -7.27
N MET A 97 4.25 8.68 -7.64
CA MET A 97 4.95 8.78 -8.92
C MET A 97 6.16 7.84 -8.98
N ASP A 98 6.90 7.68 -7.89
CA ASP A 98 8.04 6.73 -7.80
C ASP A 98 7.59 5.27 -7.94
N LEU A 99 6.36 4.95 -7.53
CA LEU A 99 5.71 3.65 -7.73
C LEU A 99 5.09 3.46 -9.13
N GLY A 100 5.27 4.44 -10.02
CA GLY A 100 4.81 4.40 -11.40
C GLY A 100 3.30 4.55 -11.55
N PHE A 101 2.63 5.27 -10.65
CA PHE A 101 1.22 5.61 -10.83
C PHE A 101 1.05 6.54 -12.03
N ASP A 102 -0.10 6.47 -12.70
CA ASP A 102 -0.37 7.20 -13.93
C ASP A 102 -0.76 8.67 -13.67
N GLY A 103 -1.06 9.01 -12.42
CA GLY A 103 -1.41 10.37 -12.04
C GLY A 103 -1.81 10.49 -10.56
N LEU A 104 -2.27 11.68 -10.22
CA LEU A 104 -2.61 12.09 -8.86
C LEU A 104 -4.00 12.71 -8.82
N ILE A 105 -4.68 12.56 -7.68
CA ILE A 105 -5.90 13.29 -7.33
C ILE A 105 -5.62 14.00 -6.01
N VAL A 106 -5.55 15.31 -6.05
CA VAL A 106 -5.22 16.14 -4.90
C VAL A 106 -6.36 17.10 -4.61
N GLU A 107 -6.78 17.18 -3.36
CA GLU A 107 -7.77 18.15 -2.92
C GLU A 107 -7.15 19.54 -2.78
N SER A 108 -7.72 20.51 -3.48
CA SER A 108 -7.28 21.90 -3.46
C SER A 108 -8.44 22.85 -3.23
N HIS A 109 -8.22 23.90 -2.43
CA HIS A 109 -9.20 24.91 -2.10
C HIS A 109 -8.52 26.28 -1.97
N CYS A 110 -9.17 27.35 -2.42
CA CYS A 110 -8.62 28.72 -2.34
C CYS A 110 -8.37 29.19 -0.89
N ASN A 111 -9.13 28.69 0.06
CA ASN A 111 -8.94 28.89 1.51
C ASN A 111 -9.21 27.57 2.23
N PRO A 112 -8.21 26.66 2.35
CA PRO A 112 -8.42 25.34 2.90
C PRO A 112 -8.99 25.32 4.33
N ASP A 113 -8.66 26.31 5.16
CA ASP A 113 -9.15 26.37 6.53
C ASP A 113 -10.66 26.68 6.63
N ALA A 114 -11.23 27.27 5.57
CA ALA A 114 -12.66 27.52 5.44
C ALA A 114 -13.38 26.46 4.59
N ALA A 115 -12.72 25.39 4.19
CA ALA A 115 -13.35 24.30 3.44
C ALA A 115 -14.42 23.59 4.27
N TRP A 116 -15.52 23.22 3.63
CA TRP A 116 -16.65 22.58 4.30
C TRP A 116 -16.35 21.14 4.79
N SER A 117 -15.37 20.50 4.16
CA SER A 117 -14.93 19.17 4.54
C SER A 117 -13.42 19.04 4.36
N ASP A 118 -12.82 18.13 5.09
CA ASP A 118 -11.42 17.69 4.92
C ASP A 118 -10.38 18.82 4.90
N ALA A 119 -10.66 19.94 5.58
CA ALA A 119 -9.86 21.17 5.61
C ALA A 119 -8.36 20.94 5.87
N LYS A 120 -8.03 19.98 6.75
CA LYS A 120 -6.65 19.71 7.18
C LYS A 120 -5.77 19.09 6.08
N GLN A 121 -6.36 18.46 5.08
CA GLN A 121 -5.64 17.75 4.01
C GLN A 121 -5.63 18.50 2.69
N GLN A 122 -6.42 19.58 2.57
CA GLN A 122 -6.49 20.39 1.35
C GLN A 122 -5.32 21.36 1.29
N VAL A 123 -4.79 21.58 0.10
CA VAL A 123 -3.75 22.58 -0.19
C VAL A 123 -4.33 23.74 -0.99
N THR A 124 -3.66 24.89 -1.02
CA THR A 124 -4.05 25.97 -1.94
C THR A 124 -3.62 25.66 -3.37
N PRO A 125 -4.24 26.29 -4.40
CA PRO A 125 -3.80 26.13 -5.79
C PRO A 125 -2.31 26.44 -5.99
N ASP A 126 -1.79 27.51 -5.36
CA ASP A 126 -0.36 27.87 -5.47
C ASP A 126 0.56 26.80 -4.86
N VAL A 127 0.14 26.21 -3.74
CA VAL A 127 0.89 25.08 -3.13
C VAL A 127 0.81 23.84 -4.01
N LEU A 128 -0.34 23.57 -4.63
CA LEU A 128 -0.46 22.45 -5.57
C LEU A 128 0.43 22.64 -6.79
N ASP A 129 0.44 23.84 -7.38
CA ASP A 129 1.32 24.20 -8.50
C ASP A 129 2.79 23.99 -8.14
N PHE A 130 3.22 24.49 -6.98
CA PHE A 130 4.57 24.25 -6.46
C PHE A 130 4.89 22.77 -6.28
N ILE A 131 3.95 21.96 -5.78
CA ILE A 131 4.15 20.50 -5.63
C ILE A 131 4.35 19.87 -6.99
N LEU A 132 3.51 20.19 -7.97
CA LEU A 132 3.57 19.64 -9.33
C LEU A 132 4.90 19.98 -10.03
N ASP A 133 5.38 21.21 -9.89
CA ASP A 133 6.65 21.67 -10.45
C ASP A 133 7.87 20.94 -9.84
N LYS A 134 7.76 20.50 -8.59
CA LYS A 134 8.85 19.80 -7.88
C LYS A 134 8.83 18.30 -8.05
N LEU A 135 7.77 17.72 -8.62
CA LEU A 135 7.68 16.27 -8.82
C LEU A 135 8.76 15.78 -9.77
N ILE A 136 9.48 14.77 -9.32
CA ILE A 136 10.46 14.06 -10.13
C ILE A 136 9.76 12.89 -10.81
N ILE A 137 9.54 13.02 -12.12
CA ILE A 137 9.00 11.91 -12.93
C ILE A 137 10.15 11.03 -13.39
N ARG A 138 10.26 9.85 -12.78
CA ARG A 138 11.31 8.88 -13.12
C ARG A 138 10.87 8.04 -14.32
N LYS A 139 11.74 7.95 -15.31
CA LYS A 139 11.58 6.97 -16.41
C LYS A 139 12.07 5.62 -15.92
N SER A 140 11.57 4.52 -16.52
CA SER A 140 12.08 3.18 -16.25
C SER A 140 13.61 3.15 -16.47
N VAL A 141 14.34 2.79 -15.42
CA VAL A 141 15.82 2.71 -15.50
C VAL A 141 16.19 1.44 -16.26
N GLN A 142 17.00 1.57 -17.32
CA GLN A 142 17.69 0.41 -17.86
C GLN A 142 18.62 -0.14 -16.77
N SER A 143 18.57 -1.45 -16.56
CA SER A 143 19.38 -2.11 -15.53
C SER A 143 20.86 -1.91 -15.83
N THR A 144 21.58 -1.25 -14.94
CA THR A 144 23.04 -1.19 -15.00
C THR A 144 23.64 -2.50 -14.49
N GLU A 145 24.85 -2.86 -14.90
CA GLU A 145 25.56 -4.05 -14.39
C GLU A 145 25.64 -4.07 -12.85
N SER A 146 25.91 -2.91 -12.25
CA SER A 146 25.94 -2.76 -10.79
C SER A 146 24.58 -3.07 -10.14
N LEU A 147 23.46 -2.61 -10.71
CA LEU A 147 22.13 -2.90 -10.21
C LEU A 147 21.77 -4.37 -10.35
N THR A 148 22.20 -5.01 -11.44
CA THR A 148 22.00 -6.45 -11.66
C THR A 148 22.79 -7.28 -10.63
N ALA A 149 24.04 -6.90 -10.33
CA ALA A 149 24.86 -7.56 -9.33
C ALA A 149 24.26 -7.44 -7.91
N LEU A 150 23.76 -6.26 -7.56
CA LEU A 150 23.08 -6.05 -6.26
C LEU A 150 21.79 -6.87 -6.15
N ARG A 151 20.99 -6.95 -7.20
CA ARG A 151 19.77 -7.79 -7.24
C ARG A 151 20.11 -9.27 -7.05
N HIS A 152 21.16 -9.75 -7.71
CA HIS A 152 21.62 -11.13 -7.52
C HIS A 152 22.03 -11.42 -6.08
N GLN A 153 22.73 -10.49 -5.40
CA GLN A 153 23.08 -10.63 -3.99
C GLN A 153 21.82 -10.67 -3.09
N ILE A 154 20.80 -9.88 -3.42
CA ILE A 154 19.50 -9.92 -2.70
C ILE A 154 18.84 -11.28 -2.91
N ASP A 155 18.80 -11.80 -4.14
CA ASP A 155 18.20 -13.11 -4.45
C ASP A 155 18.89 -14.25 -3.68
N GLU A 156 20.23 -14.20 -3.53
CA GLU A 156 20.99 -15.17 -2.73
C GLU A 156 20.59 -15.12 -1.25
N ILE A 157 20.45 -13.92 -0.68
CA ILE A 157 20.01 -13.72 0.71
C ILE A 157 18.57 -14.22 0.88
N ASP A 158 17.67 -13.89 -0.05
CA ASP A 158 16.27 -14.30 0.00
C ASP A 158 16.13 -15.83 -0.04
N ASN A 159 16.92 -16.52 -0.88
CA ASN A 159 16.97 -17.98 -0.91
C ASN A 159 17.39 -18.54 0.45
N ALA A 160 18.44 -17.99 1.06
CA ALA A 160 18.90 -18.41 2.39
C ALA A 160 17.83 -18.17 3.47
N LEU A 161 17.12 -17.04 3.42
CA LEU A 161 16.01 -16.74 4.34
C LEU A 161 14.86 -17.72 4.20
N ILE A 162 14.47 -18.08 2.97
CA ILE A 162 13.42 -19.07 2.70
C ILE A 162 13.79 -20.44 3.29
N GLU A 163 15.05 -20.87 3.12
CA GLU A 163 15.54 -22.11 3.71
C GLU A 163 15.48 -22.10 5.25
N GLN A 164 15.90 -21.01 5.89
CA GLN A 164 15.82 -20.88 7.35
C GLN A 164 14.37 -20.83 7.85
N LEU A 165 13.48 -20.14 7.14
CA LEU A 165 12.06 -20.16 7.45
C LEU A 165 11.46 -21.56 7.32
N ALA A 166 11.81 -22.30 6.28
CA ALA A 166 11.38 -23.69 6.12
C ALA A 166 11.86 -24.61 7.26
N LYS A 167 13.11 -24.44 7.72
CA LYS A 167 13.65 -25.15 8.89
C LYS A 167 12.86 -24.79 10.17
N ARG A 168 12.64 -23.48 10.39
CA ARG A 168 11.87 -23.00 11.54
C ARG A 168 10.45 -23.53 11.55
N MET A 169 9.79 -23.61 10.39
CA MET A 169 8.43 -24.14 10.26
C MET A 169 8.37 -25.65 10.57
N ARG A 170 9.40 -26.42 10.20
CA ARG A 170 9.49 -27.86 10.58
C ARG A 170 9.58 -27.99 12.09
N LEU A 171 10.52 -27.32 12.73
CA LEU A 171 10.68 -27.34 14.18
C LEU A 171 9.41 -26.85 14.92
N SER A 172 8.70 -25.86 14.38
CA SER A 172 7.43 -25.41 14.98
C SER A 172 6.33 -26.46 14.90
N ARG A 173 6.32 -27.30 13.85
CA ARG A 173 5.39 -28.43 13.74
C ARG A 173 5.74 -29.54 14.74
N ASP A 174 7.03 -29.84 14.89
CA ASP A 174 7.50 -30.85 15.85
C ASP A 174 7.12 -30.43 17.29
N VAL A 175 7.39 -29.17 17.66
CA VAL A 175 6.92 -28.59 18.94
C VAL A 175 5.40 -28.66 19.09
N GLY A 176 4.63 -28.40 18.00
CA GLY A 176 3.18 -28.52 18.03
C GLY A 176 2.67 -29.97 18.25
N GLN A 177 3.42 -30.94 17.80
CA GLN A 177 3.12 -32.38 18.07
C GLN A 177 3.43 -32.75 19.53
N ASP A 178 4.54 -32.27 20.09
CA ASP A 178 4.92 -32.52 21.48
C ASP A 178 3.98 -31.88 22.51
N ILE A 179 3.33 -30.74 22.14
CA ILE A 179 2.38 -30.01 23.01
C ILE A 179 0.95 -30.62 23.00
N GLN A 180 0.69 -31.68 22.23
CA GLN A 180 -0.65 -32.30 22.18
C GLN A 180 -1.03 -33.10 23.44
N GLU A 181 -0.26 -33.00 24.51
CA GLU A 181 -0.67 -33.58 25.80
C GLU A 181 -1.92 -32.91 26.38
N PRO A 182 -2.86 -33.68 26.94
CA PRO A 182 -4.09 -33.13 27.53
C PRO A 182 -3.78 -32.19 28.69
N GLY A 183 -4.15 -30.90 28.51
CA GLY A 183 -4.02 -29.86 29.57
C GLY A 183 -3.08 -28.71 29.26
N MET A 184 -2.32 -28.74 28.16
CA MET A 184 -1.52 -27.59 27.72
C MET A 184 -2.28 -26.71 26.73
N THR A 185 -2.25 -25.39 26.93
CA THR A 185 -2.75 -24.44 25.94
C THR A 185 -1.77 -24.31 24.78
N ILE A 186 -2.27 -24.35 23.53
CA ILE A 186 -1.47 -24.19 22.31
C ILE A 186 -0.77 -22.82 22.30
N VAL A 187 -1.43 -21.78 22.80
CA VAL A 187 -0.85 -20.44 22.93
C VAL A 187 -0.22 -20.26 24.30
N GLN A 188 1.09 -20.32 24.36
CA GLN A 188 1.88 -20.04 25.55
C GLN A 188 2.19 -18.52 25.59
N THR A 189 1.33 -17.73 26.24
CA THR A 189 1.42 -16.26 26.25
C THR A 189 2.77 -15.75 26.76
N GLY A 190 3.35 -16.41 27.77
CA GLY A 190 4.68 -16.04 28.29
C GLY A 190 5.78 -16.18 27.21
N ARG A 191 5.78 -17.30 26.49
CA ARG A 191 6.75 -17.56 25.41
C ARG A 191 6.53 -16.62 24.22
N TYR A 192 5.27 -16.28 23.92
CA TYR A 192 4.93 -15.33 22.87
C TYR A 192 5.51 -13.94 23.16
N ASN A 193 5.31 -13.43 24.37
CA ASN A 193 5.85 -12.13 24.80
C ASN A 193 7.38 -12.12 24.78
N GLU A 194 8.02 -13.16 25.33
CA GLU A 194 9.49 -13.31 25.30
C GLU A 194 10.04 -13.23 23.87
N ILE A 195 9.38 -13.91 22.91
CA ILE A 195 9.80 -13.88 21.49
C ILE A 195 9.67 -12.49 20.92
N LEU A 196 8.55 -11.79 21.14
CA LEU A 196 8.33 -10.43 20.64
C LEU A 196 9.39 -9.47 21.16
N ASP A 197 9.62 -9.45 22.47
CA ASP A 197 10.57 -8.55 23.10
C ASP A 197 12.00 -8.81 22.61
N LYS A 198 12.43 -10.09 22.65
CA LYS A 198 13.78 -10.48 22.27
C LYS A 198 14.05 -10.25 20.77
N ARG A 199 13.10 -10.59 19.89
CA ARG A 199 13.29 -10.45 18.44
C ARG A 199 13.11 -9.01 18.00
N GLY A 200 12.20 -8.25 18.61
CA GLY A 200 12.07 -6.83 18.39
C GLY A 200 13.36 -6.08 18.74
N ALA A 201 13.92 -6.33 19.91
CA ALA A 201 15.20 -5.73 20.31
C ALA A 201 16.36 -6.14 19.37
N GLN A 202 16.43 -7.40 18.96
CA GLN A 202 17.43 -7.87 18.00
C GLN A 202 17.27 -7.21 16.62
N GLY A 203 16.03 -7.07 16.12
CA GLY A 203 15.74 -6.40 14.85
C GLY A 203 16.19 -4.94 14.89
N ALA A 204 15.87 -4.22 15.97
CA ALA A 204 16.28 -2.84 16.16
C ALA A 204 17.83 -2.67 16.13
N LEU A 205 18.57 -3.59 16.76
CA LEU A 205 20.04 -3.58 16.70
C LEU A 205 20.60 -3.81 15.30
N CYS A 206 19.85 -4.51 14.45
CA CYS A 206 20.19 -4.72 13.04
C CYS A 206 19.68 -3.60 12.12
N GLY A 207 19.13 -2.50 12.64
CA GLY A 207 18.59 -1.40 11.85
C GLY A 207 17.25 -1.70 11.18
N MET A 208 16.54 -2.73 11.62
CA MET A 208 15.19 -3.05 11.16
C MET A 208 14.20 -2.23 12.00
N SER A 209 13.46 -1.34 11.35
CA SER A 209 12.43 -0.47 11.96
C SER A 209 11.04 -1.09 11.88
#